data_50d1529e8956032f6318330ce61194e7
#
_entry.id   50d1529e8956032f6318330ce61194e7
#
_cell.length_a   1.000
_cell.length_b   1.000
_cell.length_c   1.000
_cell.angle_alpha   90.00
_cell.angle_beta   90.00
_cell.angle_gamma   90.00
#
_symmetry.space_group_name_H-M   'P 1'
#
loop_
_entity.id
_entity.type
_entity.pdbx_description
1 polymer ?
#
loop_
_entity_poly.entity_id
_entity_poly.type
_entity_poly.pdbx_seq_one_letter_code
_entity_poly.pdbx_strand_id
1 'polypeptide(L)'
;MWQQSADGSLFVGSHDDSRWFGKNIELDSGFALRSGSNDMTLPIMAAIRPGALINGKKIKSVTLAGDDYTLEWDDLDKNGQPVQKSPERRQIEKTFPELAGGYHLPKYAKVVGVADPSGGGDISDPFRPKYAVELQLLDENGNEDKSVPVYPAVPLPVTSTGSQGGDFAFPEVGTIVEVGFAYGRSDKPFVRTMLAQGKTVPAVAVGEQLKQQRPEVYERTDAAGNKIRETDQRITDKSFERVIETDTETKQIGTSQKTVDSDSVETVGGNKSVHVLGNIEEVTASNKSMGVAGSLVEKVNGLAQRVSDE
;
A
#
# COMPACT_ATOMS: atom_id res chain seq x y z
N MET A 1 -30.41 0.52 40.18
CA MET A 1 -29.31 0.52 41.20
C MET A 1 -29.92 0.97 42.54
N TRP A 2 -29.53 0.39 43.65
CA TRP A 2 -29.84 0.91 45.00
C TRP A 2 -28.54 1.10 45.76
N GLN A 3 -28.52 2.09 46.65
CA GLN A 3 -27.34 2.44 47.44
C GLN A 3 -27.80 2.99 48.80
N GLN A 4 -27.23 2.48 49.89
CA GLN A 4 -27.48 2.98 51.22
C GLN A 4 -26.32 3.92 51.65
N SER A 5 -26.66 5.10 52.15
CA SER A 5 -25.71 6.03 52.71
C SER A 5 -25.35 5.69 54.17
N ALA A 6 -24.25 6.24 54.68
CA ALA A 6 -23.84 6.06 56.07
C ALA A 6 -24.85 6.59 57.09
N ASP A 7 -25.71 7.52 56.71
CA ASP A 7 -26.81 8.07 57.50
C ASP A 7 -28.08 7.20 57.44
N GLY A 8 -28.05 6.03 56.79
CA GLY A 8 -29.17 5.11 56.64
C GLY A 8 -30.13 5.45 55.51
N SER A 9 -29.91 6.54 54.77
CA SER A 9 -30.74 6.89 53.62
C SER A 9 -30.58 5.89 52.48
N LEU A 10 -31.67 5.46 51.87
CA LEU A 10 -31.69 4.55 50.72
C LEU A 10 -31.90 5.37 49.44
N PHE A 11 -30.94 5.31 48.54
CA PHE A 11 -31.05 5.85 47.19
C PHE A 11 -31.44 4.73 46.22
N VAL A 12 -32.51 4.92 45.46
CA VAL A 12 -32.96 4.00 44.43
C VAL A 12 -33.14 4.79 43.15
N GLY A 13 -32.37 4.44 42.09
CA GLY A 13 -32.41 5.15 40.83
C GLY A 13 -31.72 4.34 39.74
N SER A 14 -31.71 4.92 38.51
CA SER A 14 -30.94 4.38 37.38
C SER A 14 -29.44 4.54 37.62
N HIS A 15 -28.62 3.89 36.81
CA HIS A 15 -27.18 4.02 36.88
C HIS A 15 -26.75 5.48 36.65
N ASP A 16 -27.49 6.25 35.83
CA ASP A 16 -27.21 7.63 35.50
C ASP A 16 -27.70 8.63 36.56
N ASP A 17 -28.65 8.23 37.41
CA ASP A 17 -29.23 9.07 38.47
C ASP A 17 -28.48 8.91 39.81
N SER A 18 -27.26 8.40 39.80
CA SER A 18 -26.47 8.30 41.05
C SER A 18 -26.23 9.67 41.68
N ARG A 19 -26.40 9.76 43.02
CA ARG A 19 -26.11 10.98 43.80
C ARG A 19 -24.66 11.50 43.63
N TRP A 20 -23.78 10.67 43.10
CA TRP A 20 -22.37 10.98 42.82
C TRP A 20 -22.13 11.33 41.33
N PHE A 21 -23.17 11.28 40.52
CA PHE A 21 -23.08 11.62 39.11
C PHE A 21 -22.59 13.03 38.92
N GLY A 22 -21.66 13.23 37.98
CA GLY A 22 -21.07 14.55 37.68
C GLY A 22 -19.94 15.00 38.62
N LYS A 23 -19.66 14.27 39.71
CA LYS A 23 -18.50 14.53 40.56
C LYS A 23 -17.31 13.73 40.08
N ASN A 24 -16.55 14.34 39.14
CA ASN A 24 -15.31 13.73 38.63
C ASN A 24 -14.16 13.97 39.61
N ILE A 25 -13.46 12.91 39.97
CA ILE A 25 -12.23 12.94 40.78
C ILE A 25 -11.10 12.64 39.81
N GLU A 26 -10.19 13.58 39.62
CA GLU A 26 -8.98 13.37 38.81
C GLU A 26 -7.89 12.82 39.72
N LEU A 27 -7.43 11.62 39.42
CA LEU A 27 -6.29 10.98 40.08
C LEU A 27 -5.13 10.90 39.11
N ASP A 28 -3.96 11.28 39.56
CA ASP A 28 -2.72 11.08 38.83
C ASP A 28 -2.45 9.57 38.67
N SER A 29 -1.92 9.17 37.54
CA SER A 29 -1.57 7.77 37.23
C SER A 29 -0.59 7.17 38.24
N GLY A 30 0.26 7.97 38.85
CA GLY A 30 1.20 7.57 39.89
C GLY A 30 0.54 7.24 41.24
N PHE A 31 -0.74 7.56 41.42
CA PHE A 31 -1.49 7.27 42.66
C PHE A 31 -2.03 5.85 42.72
N ALA A 32 -2.13 5.17 41.59
CA ALA A 32 -2.62 3.80 41.53
C ALA A 32 -1.51 2.80 41.93
N LEU A 33 -1.79 1.96 42.87
CA LEU A 33 -0.93 0.82 43.24
C LEU A 33 -0.92 -0.23 42.11
N ARG A 34 -2.07 -0.39 41.45
CA ARG A 34 -2.27 -1.26 40.30
C ARG A 34 -3.37 -0.68 39.43
N SER A 35 -3.23 -0.78 38.10
CA SER A 35 -4.24 -0.37 37.14
C SER A 35 -4.44 -1.48 36.11
N GLY A 36 -5.69 -1.94 35.97
CA GLY A 36 -6.15 -2.85 34.91
C GLY A 36 -7.00 -2.12 33.89
N SER A 37 -7.62 -2.88 32.97
CA SER A 37 -8.53 -2.29 31.97
C SER A 37 -9.82 -1.75 32.58
N ASN A 38 -10.40 -2.49 33.57
CA ASN A 38 -11.70 -2.20 34.18
C ASN A 38 -11.61 -2.12 35.70
N ASP A 39 -10.41 -2.07 36.25
CA ASP A 39 -10.17 -2.01 37.70
C ASP A 39 -8.93 -1.11 37.97
N MET A 40 -8.91 -0.56 39.18
CA MET A 40 -7.79 0.19 39.71
C MET A 40 -7.70 -0.05 41.20
N THR A 41 -6.52 -0.39 41.70
CA THR A 41 -6.26 -0.54 43.14
C THR A 41 -5.53 0.71 43.64
N LEU A 42 -6.07 1.29 44.68
CA LEU A 42 -5.57 2.51 45.32
C LEU A 42 -5.28 2.23 46.82
N PRO A 43 -4.49 3.05 47.49
CA PRO A 43 -4.52 3.16 48.93
C PRO A 43 -5.95 3.51 49.42
N ILE A 44 -6.32 3.15 50.62
CA ILE A 44 -7.66 3.40 51.13
C ILE A 44 -8.06 4.87 50.97
N MET A 45 -9.17 5.09 50.25
CA MET A 45 -9.78 6.41 50.05
C MET A 45 -11.27 6.37 50.37
N ALA A 46 -11.64 6.63 51.60
CA ALA A 46 -13.03 6.53 52.07
C ALA A 46 -14.02 7.46 51.32
N ALA A 47 -13.54 8.48 50.60
CA ALA A 47 -14.35 9.41 49.83
C ALA A 47 -14.87 8.82 48.52
N ILE A 48 -14.25 7.76 47.99
CA ILE A 48 -14.66 7.13 46.74
C ILE A 48 -15.72 6.06 47.03
N ARG A 49 -16.87 6.18 46.39
CA ARG A 49 -18.02 5.28 46.52
C ARG A 49 -18.50 4.83 45.14
N PRO A 50 -19.22 3.71 45.06
CA PRO A 50 -19.91 3.33 43.82
C PRO A 50 -20.77 4.49 43.29
N GLY A 51 -20.70 4.75 41.99
CA GLY A 51 -21.35 5.88 41.32
C GLY A 51 -20.48 7.13 41.20
N ALA A 52 -19.32 7.23 41.87
CA ALA A 52 -18.38 8.30 41.65
C ALA A 52 -17.73 8.20 40.27
N LEU A 53 -17.32 9.35 39.71
CA LEU A 53 -16.53 9.42 38.48
C LEU A 53 -15.05 9.60 38.85
N ILE A 54 -14.19 8.72 38.33
CA ILE A 54 -12.75 8.80 38.50
C ILE A 54 -12.10 8.80 37.13
N ASN A 55 -11.39 9.85 36.79
CA ASN A 55 -10.80 10.05 35.46
C ASN A 55 -11.81 9.79 34.32
N GLY A 56 -13.06 10.21 34.49
CA GLY A 56 -14.16 9.99 33.56
C GLY A 56 -14.78 8.58 33.58
N LYS A 57 -14.28 7.67 34.42
CA LYS A 57 -14.81 6.31 34.57
C LYS A 57 -15.81 6.25 35.73
N LYS A 58 -17.01 5.76 35.49
CA LYS A 58 -18.04 5.61 36.53
C LYS A 58 -17.82 4.32 37.35
N ILE A 59 -17.54 4.46 38.63
CA ILE A 59 -17.24 3.34 39.52
C ILE A 59 -18.50 2.56 39.79
N LYS A 60 -18.48 1.26 39.51
CA LYS A 60 -19.57 0.30 39.69
C LYS A 60 -19.51 -0.36 41.07
N SER A 61 -18.33 -0.83 41.43
CA SER A 61 -18.08 -1.50 42.69
C SER A 61 -16.78 -1.00 43.33
N VAL A 62 -16.73 -1.14 44.62
CA VAL A 62 -15.55 -0.83 45.43
C VAL A 62 -15.36 -2.00 46.40
N THR A 63 -14.17 -2.58 46.37
CA THR A 63 -13.79 -3.71 47.21
C THR A 63 -12.62 -3.29 48.10
N LEU A 64 -12.76 -3.50 49.40
CA LEU A 64 -11.69 -3.29 50.37
C LEU A 64 -11.15 -4.68 50.79
N ALA A 65 -9.87 -4.92 50.57
CA ALA A 65 -9.17 -6.12 50.94
C ALA A 65 -7.84 -5.77 51.61
N GLY A 66 -7.81 -5.86 52.98
CA GLY A 66 -6.67 -5.34 53.74
C GLY A 66 -6.54 -3.83 53.57
N ASP A 67 -5.38 -3.35 53.13
CA ASP A 67 -5.10 -1.92 52.85
C ASP A 67 -5.35 -1.55 51.38
N ASP A 68 -5.81 -2.52 50.57
CA ASP A 68 -6.07 -2.33 49.14
C ASP A 68 -7.53 -1.95 48.89
N TYR A 69 -7.72 -0.85 48.21
CA TYR A 69 -9.02 -0.30 47.82
C TYR A 69 -9.20 -0.43 46.30
N THR A 70 -9.84 -1.51 45.87
CA THR A 70 -10.04 -1.82 44.46
C THR A 70 -11.35 -1.23 43.93
N LEU A 71 -11.25 -0.41 42.91
CA LEU A 71 -12.34 0.21 42.17
C LEU A 71 -12.57 -0.57 40.90
N GLU A 72 -13.83 -0.83 40.55
CA GLU A 72 -14.20 -1.46 39.29
C GLU A 72 -15.22 -0.61 38.56
N TRP A 73 -15.11 -0.56 37.23
CA TRP A 73 -16.04 0.12 36.31
C TRP A 73 -16.37 -0.77 35.12
N ASP A 74 -17.45 -0.42 34.41
CA ASP A 74 -17.79 -1.06 33.16
C ASP A 74 -17.22 -0.20 31.98
N ASP A 75 -16.64 -0.86 30.99
CA ASP A 75 -16.39 -0.18 29.71
C ASP A 75 -17.73 0.09 29.04
N LEU A 76 -17.88 1.27 28.47
CA LEU A 76 -19.07 1.66 27.73
C LEU A 76 -18.82 1.43 26.23
N ASP A 77 -19.84 0.95 25.54
CA ASP A 77 -19.84 0.88 24.08
C ASP A 77 -20.03 2.27 23.44
N LYS A 78 -20.07 2.33 22.11
CA LYS A 78 -20.27 3.57 21.35
C LYS A 78 -21.62 4.27 21.67
N ASN A 79 -22.56 3.54 22.25
CA ASN A 79 -23.89 4.02 22.63
C ASN A 79 -24.01 4.34 24.14
N GLY A 80 -22.90 4.29 24.87
CA GLY A 80 -22.86 4.54 26.30
C GLY A 80 -23.42 3.40 27.15
N GLN A 81 -23.63 2.21 26.56
CA GLN A 81 -24.10 1.03 27.31
C GLN A 81 -22.91 0.23 27.84
N PRO A 82 -23.01 -0.32 29.07
CA PRO A 82 -21.97 -1.18 29.65
C PRO A 82 -21.70 -2.39 28.75
N VAL A 83 -20.47 -2.56 28.31
CA VAL A 83 -20.04 -3.75 27.59
C VAL A 83 -19.87 -4.88 28.61
N GLN A 84 -20.86 -5.74 28.74
CA GLN A 84 -20.75 -6.92 29.56
C GLN A 84 -19.91 -7.97 28.84
N LYS A 85 -18.62 -8.01 29.13
CA LYS A 85 -17.76 -9.10 28.68
C LYS A 85 -18.06 -10.34 29.55
N SER A 86 -18.30 -11.49 28.91
CA SER A 86 -18.48 -12.73 29.66
C SER A 86 -17.23 -13.07 30.51
N PRO A 87 -17.36 -13.81 31.61
CA PRO A 87 -16.20 -14.22 32.41
C PRO A 87 -15.15 -14.97 31.59
N GLU A 88 -15.59 -15.81 30.64
CA GLU A 88 -14.72 -16.58 29.74
C GLU A 88 -13.94 -15.62 28.82
N ARG A 89 -14.62 -14.60 28.27
CA ARG A 89 -13.96 -13.60 27.43
C ARG A 89 -12.89 -12.81 28.19
N ARG A 90 -13.19 -12.41 29.43
CA ARG A 90 -12.21 -11.71 30.29
C ARG A 90 -10.99 -12.59 30.59
N GLN A 91 -11.22 -13.89 30.82
CA GLN A 91 -10.15 -14.84 31.07
C GLN A 91 -9.28 -15.04 29.83
N ILE A 92 -9.89 -15.16 28.65
CA ILE A 92 -9.16 -15.28 27.38
C ILE A 92 -8.33 -14.01 27.12
N GLU A 93 -8.92 -12.83 27.24
CA GLU A 93 -8.24 -11.55 27.05
C GLU A 93 -7.09 -11.34 28.04
N LYS A 94 -7.20 -11.86 29.25
CA LYS A 94 -6.14 -11.84 30.26
C LYS A 94 -5.00 -12.81 29.96
N THR A 95 -5.32 -13.97 29.41
CA THR A 95 -4.34 -15.03 29.09
C THR A 95 -3.68 -14.76 27.75
N PHE A 96 -4.42 -14.19 26.80
CA PHE A 96 -3.99 -13.87 25.44
C PHE A 96 -4.31 -12.41 25.10
N PRO A 97 -3.52 -11.45 25.64
CA PRO A 97 -3.78 -10.01 25.43
C PRO A 97 -3.83 -9.60 23.95
N GLU A 98 -3.11 -10.31 23.08
CA GLU A 98 -3.09 -10.11 21.63
C GLU A 98 -4.47 -10.32 20.97
N LEU A 99 -5.35 -11.12 21.59
CA LEU A 99 -6.71 -11.33 21.08
C LEU A 99 -7.64 -10.16 21.43
N ALA A 100 -7.38 -9.44 22.51
CA ALA A 100 -8.24 -8.35 22.99
C ALA A 100 -8.34 -7.21 21.98
N GLY A 101 -7.23 -6.86 21.31
CA GLY A 101 -7.18 -5.78 20.30
C GLY A 101 -7.67 -6.19 18.91
N GLY A 102 -7.96 -7.46 18.67
CA GLY A 102 -8.35 -7.97 17.37
C GLY A 102 -7.24 -7.89 16.32
N TYR A 103 -5.98 -7.72 16.71
CA TYR A 103 -4.84 -7.63 15.80
C TYR A 103 -4.41 -8.98 15.21
N HIS A 104 -4.98 -10.07 15.65
CA HIS A 104 -4.86 -11.36 15.00
C HIS A 104 -5.70 -11.48 13.72
N LEU A 105 -6.67 -10.57 13.53
CA LEU A 105 -7.47 -10.45 12.32
C LEU A 105 -6.90 -9.36 11.41
N PRO A 106 -7.00 -9.52 10.09
CA PRO A 106 -6.66 -8.45 9.16
C PRO A 106 -7.59 -7.25 9.33
N LYS A 107 -7.06 -6.06 9.12
CA LYS A 107 -7.83 -4.80 9.16
C LYS A 107 -7.67 -4.06 7.85
N TYR A 108 -8.63 -3.22 7.52
CA TYR A 108 -8.48 -2.30 6.40
C TYR A 108 -7.85 -0.99 6.86
N ALA A 109 -7.05 -0.41 5.97
CA ALA A 109 -6.44 0.88 6.19
C ALA A 109 -6.41 1.69 4.88
N LYS A 110 -6.26 2.99 5.03
CA LYS A 110 -6.12 3.93 3.92
C LYS A 110 -4.70 4.47 3.90
N VAL A 111 -4.08 4.47 2.74
CA VAL A 111 -2.77 5.10 2.53
C VAL A 111 -2.93 6.61 2.65
N VAL A 112 -2.22 7.23 3.57
CA VAL A 112 -2.22 8.68 3.80
C VAL A 112 -0.95 9.36 3.34
N GLY A 113 0.14 8.60 3.15
CA GLY A 113 1.40 9.11 2.65
C GLY A 113 2.41 8.02 2.31
N VAL A 114 3.51 8.41 1.69
CA VAL A 114 4.70 7.57 1.51
C VAL A 114 5.67 7.94 2.62
N ALA A 115 5.96 6.99 3.50
CA ALA A 115 6.76 7.24 4.70
C ALA A 115 8.24 7.50 4.39
N ASP A 116 8.80 6.63 3.56
CA ASP A 116 10.22 6.70 3.21
C ASP A 116 10.39 6.08 1.80
N PRO A 117 10.43 6.91 0.75
CA PRO A 117 10.74 6.43 -0.58
C PRO A 117 12.16 5.84 -0.55
N SER A 118 12.29 4.61 -1.01
CA SER A 118 13.58 3.91 -1.00
C SER A 118 14.61 4.65 -1.86
N GLY A 119 15.69 5.11 -1.22
CA GLY A 119 16.90 5.51 -1.92
C GLY A 119 17.65 4.26 -2.41
N GLY A 120 18.30 4.34 -3.57
CA GLY A 120 19.09 3.24 -4.11
C GLY A 120 20.21 2.84 -3.12
N GLY A 121 20.34 1.55 -2.83
CA GLY A 121 21.34 0.99 -1.93
C GLY A 121 20.98 1.01 -0.44
N ASP A 122 19.86 1.57 -0.05
CA ASP A 122 19.40 1.55 1.33
C ASP A 122 18.90 0.16 1.76
N ILE A 123 19.27 -0.24 2.98
CA ILE A 123 18.84 -1.50 3.58
C ILE A 123 17.53 -1.27 4.32
N SER A 124 16.54 -2.13 4.02
CA SER A 124 15.29 -2.19 4.78
C SER A 124 15.42 -3.17 5.95
N ASP A 125 15.10 -2.71 7.14
CA ASP A 125 15.08 -3.52 8.36
C ASP A 125 13.82 -3.24 9.19
N PRO A 126 13.50 -4.05 10.24
CA PRO A 126 12.29 -3.87 11.05
C PRO A 126 12.19 -2.53 11.79
N PHE A 127 13.30 -1.83 12.00
CA PHE A 127 13.35 -0.55 12.70
C PHE A 127 13.34 0.64 11.72
N ARG A 128 13.77 0.39 10.49
CA ARG A 128 13.80 1.36 9.39
C ARG A 128 13.26 0.73 8.11
N PRO A 129 11.96 0.43 8.05
CA PRO A 129 11.39 -0.17 6.86
C PRO A 129 11.47 0.82 5.69
N LYS A 130 12.09 0.36 4.59
CA LYS A 130 12.09 1.02 3.30
C LYS A 130 10.96 0.47 2.45
N TYR A 131 10.58 1.15 1.38
CA TYR A 131 9.42 0.77 0.58
C TYR A 131 8.18 0.62 1.46
N ALA A 132 7.87 1.68 2.16
CA ALA A 132 6.85 1.74 3.20
C ALA A 132 5.90 2.93 3.00
N VAL A 133 4.71 2.82 3.58
CA VAL A 133 3.67 3.84 3.51
C VAL A 133 3.16 4.20 4.90
N GLU A 134 2.56 5.37 5.02
CA GLU A 134 1.81 5.78 6.20
C GLU A 134 0.36 5.33 6.08
N LEU A 135 -0.19 4.73 7.12
CA LEU A 135 -1.52 4.13 7.11
C LEU A 135 -2.41 4.64 8.23
N GLN A 136 -3.64 5.00 7.89
CA GLN A 136 -4.74 5.22 8.83
C GLN A 136 -5.66 4.00 8.80
N LEU A 137 -5.85 3.33 9.95
CA LEU A 137 -6.80 2.22 10.05
C LEU A 137 -8.23 2.71 9.81
N LEU A 138 -9.05 1.81 9.26
CA LEU A 138 -10.47 2.02 9.05
C LEU A 138 -11.29 1.20 10.04
N ASP A 139 -12.43 1.74 10.44
CA ASP A 139 -13.44 1.03 11.23
C ASP A 139 -14.25 0.04 10.35
N GLU A 140 -15.16 -0.70 10.95
CA GLU A 140 -16.03 -1.67 10.27
C GLU A 140 -16.95 -1.03 9.22
N ASN A 141 -17.17 0.28 9.28
CA ASN A 141 -17.99 1.04 8.33
C ASN A 141 -17.15 1.67 7.20
N GLY A 142 -15.83 1.48 7.22
CA GLY A 142 -14.91 2.05 6.26
C GLY A 142 -14.50 3.51 6.55
N ASN A 143 -14.82 4.06 7.71
CA ASN A 143 -14.39 5.38 8.12
C ASN A 143 -13.04 5.31 8.83
N GLU A 144 -12.32 6.42 8.87
CA GLU A 144 -11.04 6.52 9.59
C GLU A 144 -11.25 6.30 11.10
N ASP A 145 -10.57 5.30 11.64
CA ASP A 145 -10.58 5.02 13.08
C ASP A 145 -9.66 6.02 13.81
N LYS A 146 -10.26 7.09 14.30
CA LYS A 146 -9.56 8.17 15.02
C LYS A 146 -9.04 7.74 16.41
N SER A 147 -9.46 6.57 16.91
CA SER A 147 -8.95 6.04 18.18
C SER A 147 -7.53 5.46 18.04
N VAL A 148 -7.09 5.21 16.81
CA VAL A 148 -5.77 4.69 16.50
C VAL A 148 -4.97 5.75 15.74
N PRO A 149 -3.75 6.08 16.18
CA PRO A 149 -2.90 7.02 15.46
C PRO A 149 -2.50 6.46 14.10
N VAL A 150 -2.09 7.34 13.18
CA VAL A 150 -1.49 6.95 11.90
C VAL A 150 -0.27 6.07 12.16
N TYR A 151 -0.22 4.93 11.49
CA TYR A 151 0.96 4.07 11.50
C TYR A 151 2.01 4.63 10.55
N PRO A 152 3.17 5.03 11.03
CA PRO A 152 4.27 5.44 10.18
C PRO A 152 5.00 4.22 9.59
N ALA A 153 5.53 4.34 8.40
CA ALA A 153 6.49 3.40 7.82
C ALA A 153 6.05 1.93 7.83
N VAL A 154 4.83 1.65 7.38
CA VAL A 154 4.32 0.28 7.23
C VAL A 154 4.86 -0.33 5.94
N PRO A 155 5.58 -1.47 5.99
CA PRO A 155 6.18 -2.06 4.80
C PRO A 155 5.14 -2.59 3.81
N LEU A 156 5.41 -2.36 2.52
CA LEU A 156 4.61 -2.86 1.40
C LEU A 156 5.06 -4.27 0.99
N PRO A 157 4.13 -5.09 0.47
CA PRO A 157 4.47 -6.40 -0.08
C PRO A 157 5.29 -6.23 -1.37
N VAL A 158 6.23 -7.13 -1.59
CA VAL A 158 7.01 -7.22 -2.82
C VAL A 158 6.77 -8.59 -3.43
N THR A 159 6.37 -8.63 -4.70
CA THR A 159 6.04 -9.88 -5.39
C THR A 159 7.28 -10.79 -5.54
N SER A 160 8.45 -10.16 -5.78
CA SER A 160 9.73 -10.83 -5.85
C SER A 160 10.78 -9.87 -5.32
N THR A 161 11.67 -10.34 -4.48
CA THR A 161 12.73 -9.52 -3.89
C THR A 161 14.06 -10.24 -3.82
N GLY A 162 15.13 -9.48 -3.95
CA GLY A 162 16.52 -9.92 -3.78
C GLY A 162 17.38 -8.70 -3.49
N SER A 163 18.70 -8.89 -3.47
CA SER A 163 19.61 -7.75 -3.33
C SER A 163 19.50 -6.86 -4.58
N GLN A 164 18.96 -5.66 -4.43
CA GLN A 164 18.71 -4.68 -5.49
C GLN A 164 17.80 -5.18 -6.63
N GLY A 165 16.96 -6.20 -6.37
CA GLY A 165 16.06 -6.77 -7.35
C GLY A 165 14.65 -6.94 -6.78
N GLY A 166 13.64 -6.74 -7.61
CA GLY A 166 12.24 -6.90 -7.24
C GLY A 166 11.30 -6.11 -8.14
N ASP A 167 10.01 -6.22 -7.85
CA ASP A 167 8.96 -5.44 -8.51
C ASP A 167 8.35 -4.47 -7.49
N PHE A 168 8.58 -3.18 -7.70
CA PHE A 168 8.26 -2.12 -6.75
C PHE A 168 7.36 -1.08 -7.40
N ALA A 169 6.20 -0.83 -6.78
CA ALA A 169 5.29 0.23 -7.15
C ALA A 169 4.59 0.79 -5.89
N PHE A 170 4.71 2.09 -5.64
CA PHE A 170 4.00 2.73 -4.53
C PHE A 170 2.52 2.91 -4.90
N PRO A 171 1.61 2.61 -3.96
CA PRO A 171 0.20 2.95 -4.13
C PRO A 171 -0.01 4.46 -4.06
N GLU A 172 -1.04 4.94 -4.74
CA GLU A 172 -1.51 6.31 -4.59
C GLU A 172 -2.07 6.56 -3.20
N VAL A 173 -1.95 7.79 -2.72
CA VAL A 173 -2.65 8.25 -1.51
C VAL A 173 -4.16 8.04 -1.68
N GLY A 174 -4.80 7.57 -0.63
CA GLY A 174 -6.22 7.21 -0.65
C GLY A 174 -6.49 5.74 -1.04
N THR A 175 -5.48 4.97 -1.46
CA THR A 175 -5.65 3.54 -1.73
C THR A 175 -6.01 2.78 -0.46
N ILE A 176 -6.99 1.90 -0.56
CA ILE A 176 -7.38 1.00 0.54
C ILE A 176 -6.49 -0.25 0.48
N VAL A 177 -5.97 -0.63 1.64
CA VAL A 177 -5.10 -1.79 1.79
C VAL A 177 -5.60 -2.69 2.91
N GLU A 178 -5.32 -3.97 2.81
CA GLU A 178 -5.47 -4.92 3.90
C GLU A 178 -4.15 -4.98 4.70
N VAL A 179 -4.25 -4.77 6.01
CA VAL A 179 -3.11 -4.76 6.93
C VAL A 179 -3.16 -6.00 7.81
N GLY A 180 -2.07 -6.72 7.85
CA GLY A 180 -1.81 -7.76 8.83
C GLY A 180 -0.90 -7.24 9.95
N PHE A 181 -0.91 -7.94 11.07
CA PHE A 181 -0.06 -7.63 12.21
C PHE A 181 0.74 -8.86 12.60
N ALA A 182 2.06 -8.79 12.45
CA ALA A 182 2.92 -9.92 12.74
C ALA A 182 2.77 -10.35 14.22
N TYR A 183 2.52 -11.63 14.42
CA TYR A 183 2.26 -12.24 15.76
C TYR A 183 1.06 -11.64 16.51
N GLY A 184 0.09 -11.03 15.83
CA GLY A 184 -1.04 -10.33 16.45
C GLY A 184 -0.65 -9.05 17.22
N ARG A 185 0.54 -8.50 16.99
CA ARG A 185 1.07 -7.34 17.70
C ARG A 185 0.76 -6.05 16.96
N SER A 186 0.12 -5.10 17.63
CA SER A 186 -0.24 -3.80 17.08
C SER A 186 0.95 -2.95 16.59
N ASP A 187 2.15 -3.21 17.16
CA ASP A 187 3.39 -2.49 16.81
C ASP A 187 4.14 -3.09 15.59
N LYS A 188 3.59 -4.15 14.97
CA LYS A 188 4.21 -4.82 13.82
C LYS A 188 3.25 -4.95 12.63
N PRO A 189 2.74 -3.82 12.11
CA PRO A 189 1.87 -3.83 10.94
C PRO A 189 2.67 -4.12 9.66
N PHE A 190 2.03 -4.74 8.68
CA PHE A 190 2.52 -4.89 7.31
C PHE A 190 1.34 -4.93 6.34
N VAL A 191 1.52 -4.38 5.15
CA VAL A 191 0.49 -4.46 4.10
C VAL A 191 0.49 -5.88 3.52
N ARG A 192 -0.69 -6.50 3.46
CA ARG A 192 -0.88 -7.81 2.84
C ARG A 192 -1.23 -7.70 1.37
N THR A 193 -2.16 -6.81 1.04
CA THR A 193 -2.61 -6.58 -0.33
C THR A 193 -3.23 -5.20 -0.48
N MET A 194 -3.39 -4.76 -1.72
CA MET A 194 -4.05 -3.51 -2.09
C MET A 194 -5.41 -3.84 -2.71
N LEU A 195 -6.41 -3.01 -2.43
CA LEU A 195 -7.77 -3.17 -2.92
C LEU A 195 -8.14 -1.99 -3.83
N ALA A 196 -8.85 -2.28 -4.90
CA ALA A 196 -9.30 -1.24 -5.83
C ALA A 196 -10.55 -0.47 -5.35
N GLN A 197 -10.89 -0.57 -4.06
CA GLN A 197 -12.06 0.10 -3.48
C GLN A 197 -11.93 1.62 -3.59
N GLY A 198 -13.00 2.27 -4.03
CA GLY A 198 -13.04 3.73 -4.18
C GLY A 198 -12.20 4.27 -5.35
N LYS A 199 -11.67 3.41 -6.20
CA LYS A 199 -10.90 3.76 -7.41
C LYS A 199 -11.66 3.32 -8.66
N THR A 200 -11.51 4.08 -9.74
CA THR A 200 -11.95 3.64 -11.06
C THR A 200 -10.94 2.61 -11.57
N VAL A 201 -11.43 1.44 -11.94
CA VAL A 201 -10.60 0.37 -12.49
C VAL A 201 -10.73 0.32 -14.01
N PRO A 202 -9.64 0.03 -14.75
CA PRO A 202 -9.72 -0.16 -16.19
C PRO A 202 -10.57 -1.39 -16.54
N ALA A 203 -11.15 -1.39 -17.73
CA ALA A 203 -11.87 -2.55 -18.24
C ALA A 203 -10.88 -3.66 -18.62
N VAL A 204 -11.03 -4.83 -18.00
CA VAL A 204 -10.25 -6.03 -18.28
C VAL A 204 -11.20 -7.20 -18.46
N ALA A 205 -11.16 -7.87 -19.60
CA ALA A 205 -11.99 -9.04 -19.86
C ALA A 205 -11.39 -10.31 -19.23
N VAL A 206 -12.21 -11.34 -19.09
CA VAL A 206 -11.74 -12.65 -18.61
C VAL A 206 -10.69 -13.20 -19.58
N GLY A 207 -9.55 -13.62 -19.04
CA GLY A 207 -8.41 -14.11 -19.83
C GLY A 207 -7.44 -13.04 -20.31
N GLU A 208 -7.71 -11.75 -20.07
CA GLU A 208 -6.78 -10.67 -20.33
C GLU A 208 -5.86 -10.39 -19.14
N GLN A 209 -4.70 -9.84 -19.44
CA GLN A 209 -3.75 -9.31 -18.45
C GLN A 209 -3.45 -7.85 -18.78
N LEU A 210 -3.53 -6.99 -17.80
CA LEU A 210 -3.28 -5.57 -17.96
C LEU A 210 -2.35 -5.05 -16.86
N LYS A 211 -1.25 -4.43 -17.27
CA LYS A 211 -0.38 -3.62 -16.40
C LYS A 211 -0.47 -2.18 -16.87
N GLN A 212 -1.17 -1.35 -16.12
CA GLN A 212 -1.48 0.03 -16.51
C GLN A 212 -1.05 1.01 -15.43
N GLN A 213 -0.31 2.04 -15.83
CA GLN A 213 -0.01 3.18 -14.98
C GLN A 213 -1.10 4.26 -15.11
N ARG A 214 -1.53 4.53 -16.35
CA ARG A 214 -2.60 5.45 -16.72
C ARG A 214 -3.16 5.04 -18.09
N PRO A 215 -4.29 5.57 -18.55
CA PRO A 215 -4.94 5.12 -19.78
C PRO A 215 -4.04 5.06 -21.01
N GLU A 216 -3.09 5.99 -21.15
CA GLU A 216 -2.16 6.09 -22.29
C GLU A 216 -0.86 5.32 -22.10
N VAL A 217 -0.66 4.66 -20.92
CA VAL A 217 0.59 3.95 -20.61
C VAL A 217 0.28 2.60 -20.01
N TYR A 218 0.38 1.56 -20.84
CA TYR A 218 0.03 0.21 -20.44
C TYR A 218 0.75 -0.88 -21.23
N GLU A 219 0.75 -2.08 -20.68
CA GLU A 219 1.05 -3.34 -21.34
C GLU A 219 -0.17 -4.26 -21.19
N ARG A 220 -0.70 -4.77 -22.30
CA ARG A 220 -1.87 -5.65 -22.34
C ARG A 220 -1.55 -6.92 -23.08
N THR A 221 -2.01 -8.05 -22.56
CA THR A 221 -2.14 -9.30 -23.31
C THR A 221 -3.62 -9.62 -23.38
N ASP A 222 -4.18 -9.67 -24.58
CA ASP A 222 -5.59 -9.99 -24.77
C ASP A 222 -5.86 -11.50 -24.59
N ALA A 223 -7.14 -11.91 -24.61
CA ALA A 223 -7.54 -13.29 -24.44
C ALA A 223 -7.04 -14.23 -25.57
N ALA A 224 -6.68 -13.69 -26.72
CA ALA A 224 -6.09 -14.44 -27.85
C ALA A 224 -4.55 -14.54 -27.76
N GLY A 225 -3.92 -13.84 -26.79
CA GLY A 225 -2.48 -13.84 -26.60
C GLY A 225 -1.73 -12.71 -27.33
N ASN A 226 -2.43 -11.75 -27.96
CA ASN A 226 -1.78 -10.61 -28.59
C ASN A 226 -1.24 -9.68 -27.49
N LYS A 227 0.00 -9.23 -27.68
CA LYS A 227 0.67 -8.31 -26.75
C LYS A 227 0.73 -6.91 -27.32
N ILE A 228 0.27 -5.94 -26.53
CA ILE A 228 0.26 -4.52 -26.85
C ILE A 228 1.07 -3.80 -25.78
N ARG A 229 1.97 -2.93 -26.22
CA ARG A 229 2.69 -1.97 -25.36
C ARG A 229 2.48 -0.58 -25.91
N GLU A 230 1.89 0.28 -25.12
CA GLU A 230 1.54 1.65 -25.51
C GLU A 230 2.09 2.67 -24.52
N THR A 231 2.60 3.78 -25.02
CA THR A 231 2.98 4.95 -24.24
C THR A 231 2.94 6.20 -25.12
N ASP A 232 2.48 7.28 -24.58
CA ASP A 232 2.55 8.63 -25.16
C ASP A 232 3.90 9.31 -24.91
N GLN A 233 4.85 8.60 -24.28
CA GLN A 233 6.18 9.08 -23.93
C GLN A 233 7.25 8.26 -24.64
N ARG A 234 8.48 8.37 -24.18
CA ARG A 234 9.65 7.70 -24.74
C ARG A 234 9.73 6.24 -24.28
N ILE A 235 10.05 5.35 -25.20
CA ILE A 235 10.54 4.00 -24.91
C ILE A 235 12.06 4.00 -25.13
N THR A 236 12.82 3.52 -24.16
CA THR A 236 14.27 3.35 -24.24
C THR A 236 14.62 1.92 -23.93
N ASP A 237 15.11 1.19 -24.93
CA ASP A 237 15.59 -0.19 -24.77
C ASP A 237 17.13 -0.16 -24.82
N LYS A 238 17.76 -0.73 -23.78
CA LYS A 238 19.22 -0.91 -23.69
C LYS A 238 19.50 -2.35 -23.36
N SER A 239 20.27 -3.02 -24.21
CA SER A 239 20.62 -4.41 -24.03
C SER A 239 22.01 -4.67 -24.61
N PHE A 240 22.67 -5.72 -24.14
CA PHE A 240 23.91 -6.22 -24.76
C PHE A 240 23.62 -6.78 -26.16
N GLU A 241 22.53 -7.53 -26.28
CA GLU A 241 22.12 -8.16 -27.55
C GLU A 241 20.58 -8.04 -27.68
N ARG A 242 20.11 -7.83 -28.90
CA ARG A 242 18.69 -7.85 -29.23
C ARG A 242 18.44 -8.73 -30.45
N VAL A 243 17.69 -9.81 -30.28
CA VAL A 243 17.26 -10.70 -31.34
C VAL A 243 15.76 -10.50 -31.58
N ILE A 244 15.36 -10.38 -32.85
CA ILE A 244 13.97 -10.30 -33.27
C ILE A 244 13.75 -11.38 -34.32
N GLU A 245 12.89 -12.34 -34.01
CA GLU A 245 12.44 -13.40 -34.93
C GLU A 245 10.92 -13.26 -35.09
N THR A 246 10.47 -13.01 -36.31
CA THR A 246 9.07 -12.83 -36.65
C THR A 246 8.81 -13.15 -38.11
N ASP A 247 7.65 -13.70 -38.40
CA ASP A 247 7.23 -13.97 -39.78
C ASP A 247 6.96 -12.67 -40.55
N THR A 248 6.46 -11.66 -39.91
CA THR A 248 6.14 -10.36 -40.51
C THR A 248 6.45 -9.22 -39.57
N GLU A 249 7.18 -8.23 -40.03
CA GLU A 249 7.45 -6.99 -39.31
C GLU A 249 6.95 -5.79 -40.12
N THR A 250 6.15 -4.92 -39.47
CA THR A 250 5.72 -3.63 -40.04
C THR A 250 6.20 -2.50 -39.14
N LYS A 251 6.91 -1.50 -39.72
CA LYS A 251 7.37 -0.32 -39.03
C LYS A 251 6.80 0.94 -39.68
N GLN A 252 6.15 1.78 -38.90
CA GLN A 252 5.72 3.11 -39.28
C GLN A 252 6.43 4.15 -38.39
N ILE A 253 7.29 4.93 -38.96
CA ILE A 253 8.21 5.82 -38.22
C ILE A 253 8.19 7.21 -38.87
N GLY A 254 7.97 8.26 -38.08
CA GLY A 254 8.02 9.64 -38.57
C GLY A 254 9.43 10.05 -38.95
N THR A 255 10.42 9.79 -38.11
CA THR A 255 11.84 10.08 -38.40
C THR A 255 12.67 8.91 -37.85
N SER A 256 13.56 8.37 -38.69
CA SER A 256 14.45 7.28 -38.31
C SER A 256 15.90 7.66 -38.43
N GLN A 257 16.71 7.39 -37.42
CA GLN A 257 18.15 7.48 -37.45
C GLN A 257 18.75 6.14 -37.02
N LYS A 258 19.66 5.59 -37.80
CA LYS A 258 20.39 4.35 -37.48
C LYS A 258 21.88 4.64 -37.53
N THR A 259 22.57 4.38 -36.44
CA THR A 259 24.03 4.43 -36.34
C THR A 259 24.55 3.04 -36.06
N VAL A 260 25.52 2.58 -36.79
CA VAL A 260 26.16 1.24 -36.58
C VAL A 260 27.66 1.50 -36.56
N ASP A 261 28.30 1.21 -35.45
CA ASP A 261 29.72 1.52 -35.23
C ASP A 261 30.66 0.52 -35.91
N SER A 262 30.16 -0.65 -36.31
CA SER A 262 30.93 -1.69 -37.00
C SER A 262 30.21 -2.12 -38.27
N ASP A 263 29.88 -3.40 -38.41
CA ASP A 263 29.33 -3.95 -39.64
C ASP A 263 27.80 -3.93 -39.66
N SER A 264 27.20 -3.62 -40.83
CA SER A 264 25.76 -3.78 -41.04
C SER A 264 25.53 -4.66 -42.26
N VAL A 265 24.89 -5.82 -42.04
CA VAL A 265 24.58 -6.77 -43.10
C VAL A 265 23.06 -6.87 -43.27
N GLU A 266 22.60 -6.77 -44.53
CA GLU A 266 21.20 -6.98 -44.88
C GLU A 266 21.11 -8.04 -45.96
N THR A 267 20.37 -9.13 -45.72
CA THR A 267 20.11 -10.18 -46.69
C THR A 267 18.60 -10.28 -46.94
N VAL A 268 18.20 -10.16 -48.20
CA VAL A 268 16.79 -10.26 -48.59
C VAL A 268 16.63 -11.40 -49.57
N GLY A 269 15.90 -12.45 -49.16
CA GLY A 269 15.65 -13.63 -50.01
C GLY A 269 14.66 -13.41 -51.17
N GLY A 270 13.90 -12.33 -51.11
CA GLY A 270 12.93 -11.93 -52.14
C GLY A 270 13.24 -10.58 -52.74
N ASN A 271 12.23 -9.78 -52.97
CA ASN A 271 12.39 -8.44 -53.59
C ASN A 271 12.68 -7.38 -52.51
N LYS A 272 13.63 -6.51 -52.78
CA LYS A 272 13.83 -5.30 -52.02
C LYS A 272 13.39 -4.07 -52.84
N SER A 273 12.47 -3.27 -52.33
CA SER A 273 12.01 -2.02 -52.93
C SER A 273 12.32 -0.85 -52.02
N VAL A 274 12.93 0.17 -52.55
CA VAL A 274 13.23 1.45 -51.87
C VAL A 274 12.57 2.58 -52.62
N HIS A 275 11.65 3.29 -51.99
CA HIS A 275 10.94 4.41 -52.58
C HIS A 275 11.19 5.67 -51.73
N VAL A 276 11.82 6.66 -52.35
CA VAL A 276 12.19 7.92 -51.68
C VAL A 276 11.64 9.08 -52.48
N LEU A 277 10.83 9.94 -51.85
CA LEU A 277 10.26 11.13 -52.48
C LEU A 277 11.24 12.31 -52.49
N GLY A 278 12.25 12.28 -51.66
CA GLY A 278 13.31 13.28 -51.58
C GLY A 278 14.62 12.79 -52.19
N ASN A 279 15.74 13.19 -51.59
CA ASN A 279 17.07 12.82 -52.06
C ASN A 279 17.53 11.48 -51.42
N ILE A 280 18.30 10.72 -52.17
CA ILE A 280 19.13 9.63 -51.65
C ILE A 280 20.59 10.12 -51.80
N GLU A 281 21.30 10.15 -50.68
CA GLU A 281 22.74 10.41 -50.66
C GLU A 281 23.43 9.16 -50.12
N GLU A 282 24.41 8.67 -50.82
CA GLU A 282 25.19 7.50 -50.47
C GLU A 282 26.66 7.81 -50.59
N VAL A 283 27.36 7.86 -49.47
CA VAL A 283 28.80 8.19 -49.41
C VAL A 283 29.56 6.99 -48.87
N THR A 284 30.62 6.59 -49.55
CA THR A 284 31.53 5.55 -49.09
C THR A 284 32.97 6.04 -49.16
N ALA A 285 33.70 5.85 -48.06
CA ALA A 285 35.09 6.26 -47.96
C ALA A 285 36.09 5.31 -48.66
N SER A 286 35.60 4.13 -49.06
CA SER A 286 36.42 3.11 -49.73
C SER A 286 35.72 2.63 -51.00
N ASN A 287 35.56 1.35 -51.17
CA ASN A 287 35.03 0.76 -52.41
C ASN A 287 33.50 0.56 -52.32
N LYS A 288 32.81 0.91 -53.39
CA LYS A 288 31.42 0.50 -53.60
C LYS A 288 31.37 -0.43 -54.79
N SER A 289 30.86 -1.63 -54.61
CA SER A 289 30.66 -2.59 -55.70
C SER A 289 29.18 -2.94 -55.85
N MET A 290 28.71 -3.10 -57.08
CA MET A 290 27.36 -3.56 -57.38
C MET A 290 27.45 -4.67 -58.40
N GLY A 291 26.94 -5.85 -58.07
CA GLY A 291 26.83 -6.98 -58.98
C GLY A 291 25.37 -7.22 -59.34
N VAL A 292 25.04 -7.37 -60.60
CA VAL A 292 23.71 -7.65 -61.10
C VAL A 292 23.80 -8.85 -62.02
N ALA A 293 23.14 -9.98 -61.63
CA ALA A 293 23.12 -11.19 -62.45
C ALA A 293 22.12 -11.15 -63.63
N GLY A 294 21.21 -10.16 -63.60
CA GLY A 294 20.23 -9.93 -64.66
C GLY A 294 20.44 -8.59 -65.33
N SER A 295 19.36 -7.86 -65.63
CA SER A 295 19.43 -6.56 -66.29
C SER A 295 19.49 -5.43 -65.25
N LEU A 296 20.41 -4.52 -65.43
CA LEU A 296 20.43 -3.25 -64.74
C LEU A 296 19.74 -2.19 -65.61
N VAL A 297 18.66 -1.60 -65.14
CA VAL A 297 17.96 -0.49 -65.81
C VAL A 297 18.08 0.75 -64.93
N GLU A 298 18.78 1.75 -65.46
CA GLU A 298 18.90 3.06 -64.84
C GLU A 298 18.17 4.10 -65.71
N LYS A 299 17.16 4.77 -65.15
CA LYS A 299 16.39 5.81 -65.82
C LYS A 299 16.52 7.12 -65.09
N VAL A 300 17.14 8.10 -65.72
CA VAL A 300 17.35 9.45 -65.19
C VAL A 300 16.59 10.45 -66.05
N ASN A 301 15.67 11.21 -65.47
CA ASN A 301 14.92 12.27 -66.16
C ASN A 301 15.59 13.65 -66.02
N GLY A 302 16.89 13.70 -65.92
CA GLY A 302 17.70 14.92 -65.76
C GLY A 302 19.15 14.65 -66.10
N LEU A 303 20.06 15.42 -65.51
CA LEU A 303 21.52 15.27 -65.77
C LEU A 303 22.03 14.03 -64.95
N ALA A 304 22.59 13.06 -65.66
CA ALA A 304 23.42 12.03 -65.04
C ALA A 304 24.88 12.40 -65.22
N GLN A 305 25.58 12.70 -64.14
CA GLN A 305 27.03 13.06 -64.17
C GLN A 305 27.82 12.00 -63.41
N ARG A 306 28.82 11.41 -64.04
CA ARG A 306 29.84 10.58 -63.42
C ARG A 306 31.19 11.31 -63.51
N VAL A 307 31.75 11.62 -62.34
CA VAL A 307 33.06 12.25 -62.27
C VAL A 307 34.01 11.24 -61.64
N SER A 308 35.13 10.96 -62.27
CA SER A 308 36.25 10.21 -61.70
C SER A 308 37.47 11.17 -61.72
N ASP A 309 38.02 11.41 -60.53
CA ASP A 309 39.34 12.01 -60.47
C ASP A 309 40.39 10.90 -60.75
N GLU A 310 41.29 11.10 -61.67
CA GLU A 310 42.42 10.22 -62.01
C GLU A 310 43.48 10.24 -60.91
#